data_645d76d34ea5dab742a2f84c1deeac7c
#
_entry.id   645d76d34ea5dab742a2f84c1deeac7c
#
_cell.length_a   1.000
_cell.length_b   1.000
_cell.length_c   1.000
_cell.angle_alpha   90.00
_cell.angle_beta   90.00
_cell.angle_gamma   90.00
#
_symmetry.space_group_name_H-M   'P 1'
#
loop_
_entity.id
_entity.type
_entity.pdbx_description
1 polymer ?
#
loop_
_entity_poly.entity_id
_entity_poly.type
_entity_poly.pdbx_seq_one_letter_code
_entity_poly.pdbx_strand_id
1 'polypeptide(L)'
;MTMMLSKKSIEYNFSRIFALIFGITLYLATTVVFAQPAQRLLLSGDIIAQTQQLSAREQLDVISSINSQRSTDAKSLIDSLEQQHAQQPLANIDALRLTLLRCVNLLEFGEFNQAITLAKQGEIKARQFKYDTARPYFMQCQAAAHQSLGNTLQEQQLTEEALRLAKRYSEKQAIVNSLYARSRQNTSLENYNQSIEDLRLALAIFDEAQTQFQHWYLLPKSFIQSEISNVFFSMGDYVEALYFSEAAYKGISFFGKIKSTVAINLALIHIALNDKSNVLYYLNKAEDFSRNITMGSERDAANQDAILAIIHLYVGDYDIAEQLAHSSISLFTKYQQPIYVMRIKRTLAKVYFAQHKDPLALSLLNEIIEQATELKQFSDLEEFNQIISQYYAEQNQFESAYQFQVQRFDAAKQAAAKLNNAHFMQFKARIAAQSEVSTAPEKPASNINQNLTITALIILLLSVGLVLFLARRPQRLNADTQEENQQQRIDHMLSNAKQGQYQLSLLLININHINLEDIPFMIPRLKLTLREQDQLFRHNTDELIIILPHTSSMGAARVVTQIERVLSEWKTGIKANIGMASLQQLDNFDVLVKKAVINQLNKIKLQETPPNDEH
;
A
#
# COMPACT_ATOMS: atom_id res chain seq x y z
N MET A 1 -67.39 19.97 17.52
CA MET A 1 -67.15 18.51 17.37
C MET A 1 -66.15 18.18 16.24
N THR A 2 -65.47 19.17 15.64
CA THR A 2 -64.53 18.99 14.49
C THR A 2 -63.09 19.23 14.87
N MET A 3 -62.75 19.48 16.13
CA MET A 3 -61.37 19.72 16.58
C MET A 3 -60.73 18.55 17.35
N MET A 4 -61.48 17.50 17.67
CA MET A 4 -60.98 16.32 18.40
C MET A 4 -60.49 15.18 17.49
N LEU A 5 -60.84 15.18 16.20
CA LEU A 5 -60.43 14.13 15.25
C LEU A 5 -59.04 14.37 14.65
N SER A 6 -58.51 15.60 14.69
CA SER A 6 -57.18 15.95 14.18
C SER A 6 -56.02 15.49 15.10
N LYS A 7 -56.22 15.50 16.43
CA LYS A 7 -55.20 15.17 17.41
C LYS A 7 -54.87 13.66 17.49
N LYS A 8 -55.88 12.81 17.35
CA LYS A 8 -55.70 11.35 17.36
C LYS A 8 -54.99 10.81 16.09
N SER A 9 -55.18 11.46 14.95
CA SER A 9 -54.49 11.08 13.69
C SER A 9 -53.01 11.45 13.72
N ILE A 10 -52.63 12.55 14.37
CA ILE A 10 -51.25 13.01 14.50
C ILE A 10 -50.50 12.12 15.50
N GLU A 11 -51.09 11.74 16.62
CA GLU A 11 -50.48 10.87 17.62
C GLU A 11 -50.28 9.43 17.07
N TYR A 12 -51.20 8.92 16.23
CA TYR A 12 -51.06 7.59 15.62
C TYR A 12 -49.99 7.53 14.55
N ASN A 13 -49.77 8.61 13.80
CA ASN A 13 -48.68 8.71 12.85
C ASN A 13 -47.31 8.91 13.53
N PHE A 14 -47.25 9.66 14.62
CA PHE A 14 -46.02 9.87 15.39
C PHE A 14 -45.54 8.56 16.06
N SER A 15 -46.45 7.75 16.60
CA SER A 15 -46.14 6.44 17.18
C SER A 15 -45.59 5.45 16.13
N ARG A 16 -46.13 5.46 14.91
CA ARG A 16 -45.62 4.60 13.81
C ARG A 16 -44.26 5.07 13.29
N ILE A 17 -44.02 6.37 13.17
CA ILE A 17 -42.72 6.91 12.78
C ILE A 17 -41.70 6.64 13.87
N PHE A 18 -42.08 6.76 15.16
CA PHE A 18 -41.16 6.44 16.27
C PHE A 18 -40.83 4.93 16.34
N ALA A 19 -41.80 4.06 16.10
CA ALA A 19 -41.60 2.61 16.02
C ALA A 19 -40.71 2.22 14.81
N LEU A 20 -40.84 2.91 13.68
CA LEU A 20 -40.01 2.68 12.48
C LEU A 20 -38.59 3.19 12.68
N ILE A 21 -38.40 4.36 13.30
CA ILE A 21 -37.08 4.92 13.64
C ILE A 21 -36.41 4.03 14.72
N PHE A 22 -37.14 3.56 15.72
CA PHE A 22 -36.61 2.67 16.75
C PHE A 22 -36.28 1.30 16.21
N GLY A 23 -37.07 0.77 15.25
CA GLY A 23 -36.78 -0.47 14.52
C GLY A 23 -35.52 -0.35 13.64
N ILE A 24 -35.34 0.77 12.95
CA ILE A 24 -34.16 1.03 12.11
C ILE A 24 -32.91 1.24 12.98
N THR A 25 -33.01 1.95 14.11
CA THR A 25 -31.88 2.12 15.04
C THR A 25 -31.51 0.81 15.74
N LEU A 26 -32.47 -0.06 16.07
CA LEU A 26 -32.20 -1.40 16.61
C LEU A 26 -31.56 -2.32 15.55
N TYR A 27 -32.02 -2.23 14.29
CA TYR A 27 -31.42 -2.98 13.17
C TYR A 27 -30.02 -2.51 12.84
N LEU A 28 -29.75 -1.19 12.87
CA LEU A 28 -28.39 -0.64 12.70
C LEU A 28 -27.49 -0.95 13.91
N ALA A 29 -28.03 -0.98 15.13
CA ALA A 29 -27.28 -1.37 16.32
C ALA A 29 -26.90 -2.87 16.31
N THR A 30 -27.74 -3.74 15.74
CA THR A 30 -27.43 -5.18 15.61
C THR A 30 -26.41 -5.47 14.51
N THR A 31 -26.32 -4.65 13.47
CA THR A 31 -25.29 -4.84 12.41
C THR A 31 -23.91 -4.35 12.83
N VAL A 32 -23.79 -3.44 13.79
CA VAL A 32 -22.50 -2.99 14.34
C VAL A 32 -21.90 -3.97 15.36
N VAL A 33 -22.72 -4.86 15.94
CA VAL A 33 -22.26 -5.82 16.97
C VAL A 33 -21.50 -7.02 16.38
N PHE A 34 -21.61 -7.31 15.08
CA PHE A 34 -20.98 -8.51 14.48
C PHE A 34 -19.48 -8.34 14.12
N ALA A 35 -18.92 -7.15 14.16
CA ALA A 35 -17.47 -6.95 13.94
C ALA A 35 -16.63 -6.95 15.23
N GLN A 36 -17.24 -7.04 16.42
CA GLN A 36 -16.54 -6.92 17.70
C GLN A 36 -15.99 -8.21 18.37
N PRO A 37 -16.47 -9.44 18.07
CA PRO A 37 -15.97 -10.62 18.80
C PRO A 37 -14.49 -10.92 18.50
N ALA A 38 -14.04 -10.77 17.27
CA ALA A 38 -12.65 -11.05 16.90
C ALA A 38 -11.64 -10.12 17.57
N GLN A 39 -11.94 -8.83 17.70
CA GLN A 39 -11.06 -7.87 18.37
C GLN A 39 -10.96 -8.09 19.89
N ARG A 40 -12.03 -8.52 20.55
CA ARG A 40 -12.00 -8.84 21.99
C ARG A 40 -11.25 -10.14 22.29
N LEU A 41 -11.36 -11.14 21.41
CA LEU A 41 -10.63 -12.40 21.51
C LEU A 41 -9.11 -12.21 21.37
N LEU A 42 -8.67 -11.30 20.53
CA LEU A 42 -7.24 -11.01 20.30
C LEU A 42 -6.53 -10.44 21.56
N LEU A 43 -7.28 -9.92 22.52
CA LEU A 43 -6.77 -9.38 23.79
C LEU A 43 -6.74 -10.41 24.92
N SER A 44 -7.34 -11.61 24.73
CA SER A 44 -7.40 -12.65 25.76
C SER A 44 -6.20 -13.59 25.66
N GLY A 45 -5.67 -14.02 26.80
CA GLY A 45 -4.54 -14.96 26.88
C GLY A 45 -4.84 -16.35 26.32
N ASP A 46 -6.12 -16.73 26.22
CA ASP A 46 -6.57 -18.06 25.76
C ASP A 46 -7.44 -17.96 24.51
N ILE A 47 -6.82 -17.44 23.42
CA ILE A 47 -7.50 -17.29 22.13
C ILE A 47 -7.91 -18.65 21.55
N ILE A 48 -7.13 -19.72 21.81
CA ILE A 48 -7.37 -21.04 21.22
C ILE A 48 -8.67 -21.63 21.75
N ALA A 49 -8.81 -21.74 23.08
CA ALA A 49 -9.99 -22.34 23.71
C ALA A 49 -11.27 -21.56 23.39
N GLN A 50 -11.20 -20.21 23.35
CA GLN A 50 -12.35 -19.38 23.02
C GLN A 50 -12.74 -19.51 21.54
N THR A 51 -11.76 -19.57 20.64
CA THR A 51 -12.01 -19.71 19.19
C THR A 51 -12.63 -21.06 18.86
N GLN A 52 -12.22 -22.14 19.51
CA GLN A 52 -12.75 -23.50 19.29
C GLN A 52 -14.26 -23.64 19.62
N GLN A 53 -14.82 -22.72 20.40
CA GLN A 53 -16.26 -22.68 20.72
C GLN A 53 -17.10 -21.98 19.64
N LEU A 54 -16.48 -21.32 18.68
CA LEU A 54 -17.14 -20.59 17.60
C LEU A 54 -17.54 -21.53 16.45
N SER A 55 -18.45 -21.06 15.59
CA SER A 55 -18.75 -21.74 14.33
C SER A 55 -17.49 -21.79 13.44
N ALA A 56 -17.42 -22.78 12.52
CA ALA A 56 -16.29 -22.94 11.61
C ALA A 56 -15.97 -21.64 10.83
N ARG A 57 -17.00 -20.90 10.42
CA ARG A 57 -16.83 -19.63 9.69
C ARG A 57 -16.21 -18.54 10.56
N GLU A 58 -16.67 -18.40 11.80
CA GLU A 58 -16.10 -17.45 12.76
C GLU A 58 -14.68 -17.85 13.15
N GLN A 59 -14.38 -19.16 13.29
CA GLN A 59 -13.01 -19.65 13.48
C GLN A 59 -12.10 -19.22 12.32
N LEU A 60 -12.54 -19.36 11.06
CA LEU A 60 -11.78 -18.89 9.90
C LEU A 60 -11.54 -17.37 9.91
N ASP A 61 -12.50 -16.57 10.39
CA ASP A 61 -12.33 -15.11 10.51
C ASP A 61 -11.28 -14.75 11.59
N VAL A 62 -11.31 -15.45 12.73
CA VAL A 62 -10.26 -15.29 13.78
C VAL A 62 -8.89 -15.71 13.24
N ILE A 63 -8.79 -16.90 12.63
CA ILE A 63 -7.53 -17.40 12.04
C ILE A 63 -6.99 -16.40 11.03
N SER A 64 -7.84 -15.87 10.15
CA SER A 64 -7.45 -14.85 9.16
C SER A 64 -6.83 -13.62 9.79
N SER A 65 -7.37 -13.15 10.93
CA SER A 65 -6.88 -11.94 11.61
C SER A 65 -5.57 -12.15 12.35
N ILE A 66 -5.28 -13.37 12.84
CA ILE A 66 -4.08 -13.66 13.64
C ILE A 66 -2.96 -14.35 12.87
N ASN A 67 -3.21 -14.85 11.68
CA ASN A 67 -2.31 -15.76 10.95
C ASN A 67 -0.89 -15.20 10.76
N SER A 68 -0.76 -13.93 10.42
CA SER A 68 0.53 -13.25 10.27
C SER A 68 1.04 -12.57 11.56
N GLN A 69 0.27 -12.61 12.65
CA GLN A 69 0.59 -11.93 13.90
C GLN A 69 0.97 -12.92 15.02
N ARG A 70 0.24 -14.02 15.09
CA ARG A 70 0.37 -15.11 16.07
C ARG A 70 0.32 -16.44 15.31
N SER A 71 1.29 -16.65 14.43
CA SER A 71 1.30 -17.75 13.45
C SER A 71 1.24 -19.14 14.11
N THR A 72 1.83 -19.31 15.31
CA THR A 72 1.78 -20.56 16.08
C THR A 72 0.36 -20.87 16.57
N ASP A 73 -0.36 -19.86 17.10
CA ASP A 73 -1.74 -20.04 17.53
C ASP A 73 -2.67 -20.28 16.34
N ALA A 74 -2.45 -19.54 15.24
CA ALA A 74 -3.16 -19.77 14.00
C ALA A 74 -2.96 -21.20 13.47
N LYS A 75 -1.72 -21.73 13.52
CA LYS A 75 -1.41 -23.11 13.14
C LYS A 75 -2.21 -24.11 13.97
N SER A 76 -2.23 -23.94 15.30
CA SER A 76 -2.95 -24.81 16.21
C SER A 76 -4.47 -24.81 15.93
N LEU A 77 -5.04 -23.63 15.62
CA LEU A 77 -6.44 -23.50 15.26
C LEU A 77 -6.74 -24.12 13.89
N ILE A 78 -5.87 -23.94 12.90
CA ILE A 78 -6.00 -24.56 11.57
C ILE A 78 -5.96 -26.09 11.72
N ASP A 79 -4.98 -26.65 12.47
CA ASP A 79 -4.82 -28.08 12.69
C ASP A 79 -6.07 -28.66 13.39
N SER A 80 -6.60 -27.96 14.40
CA SER A 80 -7.84 -28.34 15.10
C SER A 80 -9.05 -28.33 14.17
N LEU A 81 -9.20 -27.28 13.35
CA LEU A 81 -10.34 -27.17 12.43
C LEU A 81 -10.29 -28.23 11.32
N GLU A 82 -9.11 -28.54 10.79
CA GLU A 82 -8.92 -29.64 9.82
C GLU A 82 -9.28 -30.99 10.43
N GLN A 83 -8.89 -31.24 11.68
CA GLN A 83 -9.21 -32.48 12.39
C GLN A 83 -10.73 -32.60 12.68
N GLN A 84 -11.38 -31.54 13.13
CA GLN A 84 -12.83 -31.50 13.38
C GLN A 84 -13.63 -31.80 12.11
N HIS A 85 -13.15 -31.35 10.96
CA HIS A 85 -13.85 -31.48 9.69
C HIS A 85 -13.33 -32.63 8.79
N ALA A 86 -12.47 -33.50 9.33
CA ALA A 86 -11.99 -34.66 8.59
C ALA A 86 -13.12 -35.64 8.19
N GLN A 87 -14.17 -35.78 9.04
CA GLN A 87 -15.32 -36.65 8.79
C GLN A 87 -16.57 -35.91 8.27
N GLN A 88 -16.67 -34.60 8.57
CA GLN A 88 -17.76 -33.74 8.08
C GLN A 88 -17.17 -32.57 7.30
N PRO A 89 -17.02 -32.69 5.97
CA PRO A 89 -16.40 -31.69 5.15
C PRO A 89 -17.09 -30.32 5.30
N LEU A 90 -16.28 -29.27 5.34
CA LEU A 90 -16.73 -27.89 5.26
C LEU A 90 -17.44 -27.62 3.92
N ALA A 91 -18.30 -26.61 3.89
CA ALA A 91 -18.78 -26.06 2.62
C ALA A 91 -17.61 -25.68 1.71
N ASN A 92 -17.74 -25.85 0.39
CA ASN A 92 -16.64 -25.64 -0.56
C ASN A 92 -15.92 -24.33 -0.39
N ILE A 93 -16.64 -23.25 -0.08
CA ILE A 93 -16.05 -21.92 0.13
C ILE A 93 -15.21 -21.87 1.41
N ASP A 94 -15.68 -22.44 2.50
CA ASP A 94 -14.96 -22.45 3.78
C ASP A 94 -13.76 -23.41 3.72
N ALA A 95 -13.88 -24.52 2.98
CA ALA A 95 -12.74 -25.39 2.68
C ALA A 95 -11.66 -24.69 1.86
N LEU A 96 -12.03 -23.85 0.88
CA LEU A 96 -11.08 -23.03 0.13
C LEU A 96 -10.43 -21.97 1.02
N ARG A 97 -11.22 -21.31 1.90
CA ARG A 97 -10.67 -20.34 2.88
C ARG A 97 -9.67 -21.01 3.81
N LEU A 98 -10.00 -22.18 4.36
CA LEU A 98 -9.08 -22.93 5.22
C LEU A 98 -7.79 -23.29 4.48
N THR A 99 -7.88 -23.77 3.23
CA THR A 99 -6.72 -24.05 2.38
C THR A 99 -5.86 -22.82 2.16
N LEU A 100 -6.48 -21.64 1.93
CA LEU A 100 -5.76 -20.37 1.76
C LEU A 100 -5.06 -19.97 3.06
N LEU A 101 -5.75 -20.04 4.20
CA LEU A 101 -5.18 -19.68 5.51
C LEU A 101 -4.03 -20.64 5.89
N ARG A 102 -4.13 -21.91 5.58
CA ARG A 102 -3.01 -22.87 5.70
C ARG A 102 -1.84 -22.46 4.81
N CYS A 103 -2.10 -22.05 3.55
CA CYS A 103 -1.05 -21.59 2.65
C CYS A 103 -0.30 -20.36 3.24
N VAL A 104 -1.03 -19.37 3.73
CA VAL A 104 -0.43 -18.19 4.40
C VAL A 104 0.36 -18.60 5.65
N ASN A 105 -0.16 -19.55 6.43
CA ASN A 105 0.53 -20.05 7.62
C ASN A 105 1.84 -20.77 7.28
N LEU A 106 1.86 -21.58 6.22
CA LEU A 106 3.08 -22.22 5.74
C LEU A 106 4.16 -21.21 5.34
N LEU A 107 3.78 -20.06 4.78
CA LEU A 107 4.73 -18.96 4.49
C LEU A 107 5.38 -18.43 5.77
N GLU A 108 4.59 -18.26 6.85
CA GLU A 108 5.09 -17.77 8.14
C GLU A 108 6.07 -18.75 8.79
N PHE A 109 5.94 -20.07 8.50
CA PHE A 109 6.86 -21.10 8.98
C PHE A 109 8.03 -21.40 8.03
N GLY A 110 8.11 -20.72 6.87
CA GLY A 110 9.18 -20.93 5.89
C GLY A 110 9.01 -22.17 5.00
N GLU A 111 7.84 -22.81 5.03
CA GLU A 111 7.50 -24.03 4.27
C GLU A 111 7.09 -23.70 2.82
N PHE A 112 7.94 -22.96 2.11
CA PHE A 112 7.61 -22.34 0.82
C PHE A 112 7.19 -23.31 -0.26
N ASN A 113 7.88 -24.46 -0.40
CA ASN A 113 7.55 -25.45 -1.42
C ASN A 113 6.18 -26.11 -1.15
N GLN A 114 5.85 -26.34 0.11
CA GLN A 114 4.53 -26.83 0.51
C GLN A 114 3.44 -25.79 0.23
N ALA A 115 3.72 -24.51 0.54
CA ALA A 115 2.82 -23.41 0.23
C ALA A 115 2.52 -23.30 -1.27
N ILE A 116 3.55 -23.39 -2.15
CA ILE A 116 3.37 -23.39 -3.61
C ILE A 116 2.48 -24.55 -4.05
N THR A 117 2.76 -25.76 -3.54
CA THR A 117 1.98 -26.96 -3.90
C THR A 117 0.52 -26.83 -3.47
N LEU A 118 0.30 -26.42 -2.23
CA LEU A 118 -1.04 -26.22 -1.67
C LEU A 118 -1.82 -25.12 -2.40
N ALA A 119 -1.16 -24.01 -2.72
CA ALA A 119 -1.78 -22.90 -3.44
C ALA A 119 -2.18 -23.30 -4.87
N LYS A 120 -1.36 -24.07 -5.58
CA LYS A 120 -1.73 -24.60 -6.91
C LYS A 120 -2.95 -25.50 -6.83
N GLN A 121 -3.00 -26.39 -5.84
CA GLN A 121 -4.16 -27.25 -5.60
C GLN A 121 -5.42 -26.44 -5.25
N GLY A 122 -5.26 -25.41 -4.41
CA GLY A 122 -6.33 -24.48 -4.03
C GLY A 122 -6.90 -23.73 -5.22
N GLU A 123 -6.03 -23.24 -6.13
CA GLU A 123 -6.48 -22.58 -7.36
C GLU A 123 -7.25 -23.50 -8.28
N ILE A 124 -6.78 -24.76 -8.46
CA ILE A 124 -7.50 -25.77 -9.26
C ILE A 124 -8.88 -26.06 -8.66
N LYS A 125 -8.96 -26.26 -7.32
CA LYS A 125 -10.24 -26.46 -6.61
C LYS A 125 -11.16 -25.24 -6.74
N ALA A 126 -10.62 -24.01 -6.65
CA ALA A 126 -11.40 -22.80 -6.83
C ALA A 126 -12.07 -22.74 -8.21
N ARG A 127 -11.36 -23.13 -9.28
CA ARG A 127 -11.94 -23.27 -10.62
C ARG A 127 -13.02 -24.35 -10.69
N GLN A 128 -12.76 -25.52 -10.12
CA GLN A 128 -13.70 -26.64 -10.09
C GLN A 128 -15.01 -26.28 -9.37
N PHE A 129 -14.91 -25.57 -8.26
CA PHE A 129 -16.05 -25.14 -7.47
C PHE A 129 -16.70 -23.84 -7.98
N LYS A 130 -16.16 -23.24 -9.06
CA LYS A 130 -16.62 -21.97 -9.64
C LYS A 130 -16.51 -20.75 -8.70
N TYR A 131 -15.53 -20.77 -7.81
CA TYR A 131 -15.14 -19.64 -6.95
C TYR A 131 -13.93 -18.92 -7.55
N ASP A 132 -14.09 -18.35 -8.75
CA ASP A 132 -13.01 -17.66 -9.47
C ASP A 132 -12.43 -16.49 -8.68
N THR A 133 -13.21 -15.87 -7.79
CA THR A 133 -12.77 -14.79 -6.87
C THR A 133 -11.70 -15.24 -5.87
N ALA A 134 -11.60 -16.54 -5.58
CA ALA A 134 -10.56 -17.09 -4.69
C ALA A 134 -9.18 -17.21 -5.37
N ARG A 135 -9.15 -17.31 -6.70
CA ARG A 135 -7.92 -17.58 -7.46
C ARG A 135 -6.81 -16.55 -7.24
N PRO A 136 -7.08 -15.22 -7.23
CA PRO A 136 -6.05 -14.23 -6.96
C PRO A 136 -5.30 -14.48 -5.65
N TYR A 137 -5.97 -14.91 -4.60
CA TYR A 137 -5.35 -15.14 -3.28
C TYR A 137 -4.39 -16.34 -3.30
N PHE A 138 -4.73 -17.41 -4.00
CA PHE A 138 -3.82 -18.55 -4.17
C PHE A 138 -2.60 -18.17 -5.00
N MET A 139 -2.76 -17.33 -6.02
CA MET A 139 -1.65 -16.79 -6.79
C MET A 139 -0.76 -15.87 -5.94
N GLN A 140 -1.35 -15.05 -5.06
CA GLN A 140 -0.60 -14.22 -4.11
C GLN A 140 0.22 -15.07 -3.14
N CYS A 141 -0.34 -16.19 -2.63
CA CYS A 141 0.40 -17.11 -1.79
C CYS A 141 1.58 -17.75 -2.56
N GLN A 142 1.38 -18.17 -3.81
CA GLN A 142 2.48 -18.66 -4.65
C GLN A 142 3.54 -17.59 -4.88
N ALA A 143 3.13 -16.35 -5.20
CA ALA A 143 4.05 -15.23 -5.42
C ALA A 143 4.92 -14.97 -4.19
N ALA A 144 4.33 -14.92 -2.99
CA ALA A 144 5.04 -14.73 -1.74
C ALA A 144 6.05 -15.86 -1.45
N ALA A 145 5.69 -17.10 -1.76
CA ALA A 145 6.61 -18.23 -1.64
C ALA A 145 7.78 -18.12 -2.63
N HIS A 146 7.52 -17.76 -3.90
CA HIS A 146 8.57 -17.54 -4.90
C HIS A 146 9.48 -16.36 -4.54
N GLN A 147 8.94 -15.28 -3.97
CA GLN A 147 9.71 -14.16 -3.43
C GLN A 147 10.73 -14.66 -2.39
N SER A 148 10.26 -15.48 -1.46
CA SER A 148 11.11 -16.01 -0.39
C SER A 148 12.18 -17.00 -0.88
N LEU A 149 11.93 -17.64 -2.01
CA LEU A 149 12.89 -18.54 -2.69
C LEU A 149 13.81 -17.79 -3.67
N GLY A 150 13.66 -16.48 -3.86
CA GLY A 150 14.44 -15.69 -4.81
C GLY A 150 14.04 -15.86 -6.28
N ASN A 151 12.91 -16.47 -6.56
CA ASN A 151 12.40 -16.71 -7.92
C ASN A 151 11.66 -15.47 -8.46
N THR A 152 12.40 -14.39 -8.68
CA THR A 152 11.86 -13.06 -8.98
C THR A 152 10.93 -13.02 -10.20
N LEU A 153 11.24 -13.78 -11.26
CA LEU A 153 10.40 -13.79 -12.46
C LEU A 153 9.02 -14.39 -12.19
N GLN A 154 8.97 -15.53 -11.50
CA GLN A 154 7.71 -16.19 -11.14
C GLN A 154 6.89 -15.33 -10.16
N GLU A 155 7.56 -14.70 -9.19
CA GLU A 155 6.93 -13.75 -8.28
C GLU A 155 6.24 -12.61 -9.05
N GLN A 156 6.96 -11.96 -9.97
CA GLN A 156 6.42 -10.86 -10.78
C GLN A 156 5.23 -11.29 -11.62
N GLN A 157 5.35 -12.39 -12.35
CA GLN A 157 4.27 -12.91 -13.20
C GLN A 157 3.01 -13.23 -12.38
N LEU A 158 3.16 -13.92 -11.26
CA LEU A 158 2.03 -14.28 -10.39
C LEU A 158 1.38 -13.06 -9.74
N THR A 159 2.16 -12.06 -9.35
CA THR A 159 1.65 -10.82 -8.75
C THR A 159 0.82 -10.01 -9.76
N GLU A 160 1.33 -9.82 -10.97
CA GLU A 160 0.60 -9.11 -12.04
C GLU A 160 -0.67 -9.86 -12.45
N GLU A 161 -0.60 -11.20 -12.56
CA GLU A 161 -1.76 -12.02 -12.91
C GLU A 161 -2.81 -12.02 -11.78
N ALA A 162 -2.38 -12.10 -10.51
CA ALA A 162 -3.27 -11.99 -9.37
C ALA A 162 -4.00 -10.64 -9.35
N LEU A 163 -3.28 -9.53 -9.58
CA LEU A 163 -3.87 -8.20 -9.67
C LEU A 163 -4.85 -8.07 -10.83
N ARG A 164 -4.50 -8.62 -11.99
CA ARG A 164 -5.35 -8.62 -13.17
C ARG A 164 -6.67 -9.37 -12.91
N LEU A 165 -6.60 -10.58 -12.33
CA LEU A 165 -7.78 -11.35 -11.98
C LEU A 165 -8.60 -10.69 -10.88
N ALA A 166 -7.96 -10.15 -9.84
CA ALA A 166 -8.63 -9.42 -8.78
C ALA A 166 -9.45 -8.23 -9.32
N LYS A 167 -8.87 -7.45 -10.23
CA LYS A 167 -9.59 -6.37 -10.93
C LYS A 167 -10.74 -6.90 -11.80
N ARG A 168 -10.50 -7.98 -12.55
CA ARG A 168 -11.53 -8.59 -13.41
C ARG A 168 -12.76 -9.05 -12.62
N TYR A 169 -12.55 -9.57 -11.40
CA TYR A 169 -13.63 -10.04 -10.54
C TYR A 169 -14.10 -9.01 -9.52
N SER A 170 -13.56 -7.78 -9.57
CA SER A 170 -13.85 -6.69 -8.62
C SER A 170 -13.63 -7.11 -7.15
N GLU A 171 -12.62 -7.98 -6.92
CA GLU A 171 -12.30 -8.54 -5.62
C GLU A 171 -11.36 -7.58 -4.86
N LYS A 172 -11.95 -6.66 -4.08
CA LYS A 172 -11.24 -5.53 -3.47
C LYS A 172 -10.15 -5.96 -2.49
N GLN A 173 -10.38 -7.01 -1.68
CA GLN A 173 -9.37 -7.54 -0.77
C GLN A 173 -8.14 -8.05 -1.54
N ALA A 174 -8.36 -8.80 -2.61
CA ALA A 174 -7.28 -9.29 -3.46
C ALA A 174 -6.57 -8.15 -4.21
N ILE A 175 -7.28 -7.08 -4.61
CA ILE A 175 -6.66 -5.90 -5.21
C ILE A 175 -5.71 -5.24 -4.22
N VAL A 176 -6.15 -4.99 -2.97
CA VAL A 176 -5.31 -4.42 -1.91
C VAL A 176 -4.05 -5.25 -1.68
N ASN A 177 -4.21 -6.57 -1.50
CA ASN A 177 -3.07 -7.45 -1.25
C ASN A 177 -2.10 -7.51 -2.44
N SER A 178 -2.62 -7.52 -3.69
CA SER A 178 -1.76 -7.54 -4.89
C SER A 178 -1.02 -6.21 -5.09
N LEU A 179 -1.66 -5.08 -4.82
CA LEU A 179 -1.02 -3.76 -4.86
C LEU A 179 0.10 -3.67 -3.81
N TYR A 180 -0.14 -4.16 -2.60
CA TYR A 180 0.88 -4.26 -1.55
C TYR A 180 2.06 -5.15 -1.99
N ALA A 181 1.80 -6.34 -2.53
CA ALA A 181 2.86 -7.24 -3.02
C ALA A 181 3.67 -6.59 -4.15
N ARG A 182 2.99 -5.93 -5.12
CA ARG A 182 3.65 -5.23 -6.22
C ARG A 182 4.46 -4.02 -5.75
N SER A 183 3.98 -3.30 -4.74
CA SER A 183 4.74 -2.18 -4.17
C SER A 183 6.07 -2.65 -3.58
N ARG A 184 6.10 -3.77 -2.87
CA ARG A 184 7.32 -4.34 -2.34
C ARG A 184 8.32 -4.74 -3.43
N GLN A 185 7.84 -5.31 -4.54
CA GLN A 185 8.67 -5.57 -5.73
C GLN A 185 9.22 -4.27 -6.31
N ASN A 186 8.38 -3.24 -6.46
CA ASN A 186 8.80 -1.94 -6.95
C ASN A 186 9.85 -1.29 -6.01
N THR A 187 9.67 -1.40 -4.70
CA THR A 187 10.65 -0.89 -3.70
C THR A 187 12.00 -1.59 -3.85
N SER A 188 12.01 -2.93 -3.99
CA SER A 188 13.25 -3.69 -4.18
C SER A 188 13.97 -3.39 -5.50
N LEU A 189 13.25 -2.85 -6.47
CA LEU A 189 13.77 -2.39 -7.77
C LEU A 189 13.97 -0.86 -7.80
N GLU A 190 13.95 -0.19 -6.67
CA GLU A 190 14.10 1.27 -6.53
C GLU A 190 13.06 2.09 -7.35
N ASN A 191 11.96 1.45 -7.75
CA ASN A 191 10.87 2.11 -8.47
C ASN A 191 9.86 2.71 -7.47
N TYR A 192 10.35 3.64 -6.64
CA TYR A 192 9.64 4.18 -5.49
C TYR A 192 8.32 4.88 -5.87
N ASN A 193 8.30 5.62 -6.97
CA ASN A 193 7.10 6.32 -7.42
C ASN A 193 5.94 5.35 -7.68
N GLN A 194 6.22 4.22 -8.34
CA GLN A 194 5.20 3.21 -8.58
C GLN A 194 4.80 2.49 -7.30
N SER A 195 5.77 2.26 -6.39
CA SER A 195 5.50 1.66 -5.08
C SER A 195 4.53 2.52 -4.26
N ILE A 196 4.79 3.83 -4.16
CA ILE A 196 3.92 4.77 -3.43
C ILE A 196 2.53 4.82 -4.07
N GLU A 197 2.43 4.84 -5.41
CA GLU A 197 1.14 4.86 -6.09
C GLU A 197 0.32 3.60 -5.81
N ASP A 198 0.94 2.42 -5.87
CA ASP A 198 0.28 1.16 -5.55
C ASP A 198 -0.25 1.15 -4.10
N LEU A 199 0.56 1.62 -3.14
CA LEU A 199 0.17 1.69 -1.72
C LEU A 199 -0.94 2.73 -1.49
N ARG A 200 -0.88 3.87 -2.16
CA ARG A 200 -1.92 4.89 -2.12
C ARG A 200 -3.26 4.35 -2.62
N LEU A 201 -3.24 3.64 -3.75
CA LEU A 201 -4.42 2.99 -4.29
C LEU A 201 -4.95 1.90 -3.35
N ALA A 202 -4.06 1.11 -2.74
CA ALA A 202 -4.45 0.11 -1.75
C ALA A 202 -5.15 0.73 -0.54
N LEU A 203 -4.62 1.86 0.00
CA LEU A 203 -5.25 2.58 1.10
C LEU A 203 -6.60 3.18 0.71
N ALA A 204 -6.73 3.72 -0.51
CA ALA A 204 -7.95 4.35 -0.98
C ALA A 204 -9.16 3.39 -1.03
N ILE A 205 -8.92 2.10 -1.32
CA ILE A 205 -9.98 1.08 -1.39
C ILE A 205 -10.04 0.18 -0.15
N PHE A 206 -9.17 0.41 0.86
CA PHE A 206 -9.02 -0.48 2.01
C PHE A 206 -10.32 -0.63 2.82
N ASP A 207 -10.98 0.47 3.12
CA ASP A 207 -12.17 0.47 3.97
C ASP A 207 -13.33 -0.25 3.26
N GLU A 208 -13.45 -0.11 1.94
CA GLU A 208 -14.40 -0.87 1.13
C GLU A 208 -14.04 -2.37 1.06
N ALA A 209 -12.74 -2.69 0.96
CA ALA A 209 -12.27 -4.07 0.98
C ALA A 209 -12.57 -4.75 2.33
N GLN A 210 -12.44 -4.00 3.43
CA GLN A 210 -12.73 -4.52 4.77
C GLN A 210 -14.21 -4.83 4.97
N THR A 211 -15.12 -4.12 4.33
CA THR A 211 -16.58 -4.30 4.43
C THR A 211 -17.13 -5.29 3.41
N GLN A 212 -16.29 -5.88 2.55
CA GLN A 212 -16.71 -6.84 1.55
C GLN A 212 -17.34 -8.08 2.21
N PHE A 213 -18.51 -8.51 1.71
CA PHE A 213 -19.32 -9.60 2.31
C PHE A 213 -18.54 -10.91 2.46
N GLN A 214 -17.74 -11.27 1.45
CA GLN A 214 -16.92 -12.47 1.48
C GLN A 214 -15.51 -12.16 1.95
N HIS A 215 -15.16 -12.60 3.17
CA HIS A 215 -13.82 -12.46 3.71
C HIS A 215 -12.94 -13.63 3.31
N TRP A 216 -12.02 -13.41 2.37
CA TRP A 216 -10.97 -14.36 2.02
C TRP A 216 -9.73 -14.18 2.92
N TYR A 217 -9.00 -13.14 2.67
CA TYR A 217 -7.84 -12.69 3.44
C TYR A 217 -7.54 -11.25 3.08
N LEU A 218 -7.49 -10.38 4.05
CA LEU A 218 -7.07 -8.98 3.89
C LEU A 218 -5.93 -8.70 4.87
N LEU A 219 -4.80 -8.23 4.35
CA LEU A 219 -3.69 -7.81 5.19
C LEU A 219 -4.11 -6.59 6.05
N PRO A 220 -3.59 -6.44 7.28
CA PRO A 220 -3.90 -5.29 8.12
C PRO A 220 -3.46 -3.95 7.50
N LYS A 221 -4.23 -2.88 7.71
CA LYS A 221 -3.91 -1.52 7.21
C LYS A 221 -2.52 -1.03 7.65
N SER A 222 -2.09 -1.42 8.85
CA SER A 222 -0.77 -1.12 9.38
C SER A 222 0.39 -1.69 8.55
N PHE A 223 0.19 -2.80 7.82
CA PHE A 223 1.20 -3.32 6.89
C PHE A 223 1.41 -2.37 5.72
N ILE A 224 0.32 -1.81 5.16
CA ILE A 224 0.40 -0.85 4.06
C ILE A 224 1.11 0.42 4.53
N GLN A 225 0.74 0.93 5.71
CA GLN A 225 1.37 2.12 6.30
C GLN A 225 2.85 1.88 6.61
N SER A 226 3.20 0.71 7.16
CA SER A 226 4.59 0.33 7.40
C SER A 226 5.40 0.23 6.10
N GLU A 227 4.79 -0.28 5.01
CA GLU A 227 5.47 -0.36 3.72
C GLU A 227 5.66 1.03 3.09
N ILE A 228 4.70 1.95 3.23
CA ILE A 228 4.88 3.35 2.82
C ILE A 228 6.08 3.96 3.58
N SER A 229 6.16 3.72 4.89
CA SER A 229 7.30 4.14 5.69
C SER A 229 8.63 3.58 5.17
N ASN A 230 8.66 2.29 4.82
CA ASN A 230 9.85 1.63 4.25
C ASN A 230 10.28 2.26 2.91
N VAL A 231 9.31 2.63 2.06
CA VAL A 231 9.60 3.31 0.79
C VAL A 231 10.25 4.66 1.03
N PHE A 232 9.67 5.50 1.90
CA PHE A 232 10.24 6.81 2.25
C PHE A 232 11.61 6.67 2.92
N PHE A 233 11.78 5.69 3.80
CA PHE A 233 13.07 5.39 4.41
C PHE A 233 14.13 5.06 3.35
N SER A 234 13.77 4.22 2.36
CA SER A 234 14.67 3.86 1.25
C SER A 234 14.99 5.04 0.34
N MET A 235 14.09 6.03 0.25
CA MET A 235 14.32 7.29 -0.47
C MET A 235 15.17 8.29 0.32
N GLY A 236 15.45 8.03 1.61
CA GLY A 236 16.12 8.96 2.51
C GLY A 236 15.21 10.05 3.10
N ASP A 237 13.90 9.98 2.85
CA ASP A 237 12.91 10.87 3.45
C ASP A 237 12.45 10.33 4.82
N TYR A 238 13.31 10.53 5.82
CA TYR A 238 13.10 9.98 7.15
C TYR A 238 11.96 10.65 7.91
N VAL A 239 11.58 11.87 7.53
CA VAL A 239 10.46 12.60 8.16
C VAL A 239 9.12 11.98 7.75
N GLU A 240 8.92 11.75 6.47
CA GLU A 240 7.73 11.05 5.97
C GLU A 240 7.71 9.58 6.41
N ALA A 241 8.88 8.91 6.43
CA ALA A 241 9.00 7.56 6.97
C ALA A 241 8.54 7.49 8.43
N LEU A 242 8.94 8.45 9.26
CA LEU A 242 8.51 8.55 10.66
C LEU A 242 7.00 8.71 10.78
N TYR A 243 6.42 9.64 10.02
CA TYR A 243 4.99 9.90 10.03
C TYR A 243 4.15 8.62 9.76
N PHE A 244 4.49 7.88 8.71
CA PHE A 244 3.76 6.66 8.36
C PHE A 244 4.04 5.50 9.32
N SER A 245 5.26 5.39 9.85
CA SER A 245 5.59 4.37 10.84
C SER A 245 4.87 4.60 12.16
N GLU A 246 4.76 5.85 12.62
CA GLU A 246 3.95 6.20 13.78
C GLU A 246 2.45 5.93 13.56
N ALA A 247 1.93 6.24 12.39
CA ALA A 247 0.55 5.94 12.03
C ALA A 247 0.28 4.42 12.08
N ALA A 248 1.20 3.61 11.53
CA ALA A 248 1.15 2.16 11.62
C ALA A 248 1.18 1.68 13.08
N TYR A 249 2.10 2.22 13.90
CA TYR A 249 2.26 1.86 15.31
C TYR A 249 1.01 2.17 16.15
N LYS A 250 0.41 3.35 15.96
CA LYS A 250 -0.82 3.79 16.63
C LYS A 250 -2.04 2.96 16.20
N GLY A 251 -2.08 2.55 14.92
CA GLY A 251 -3.17 1.73 14.36
C GLY A 251 -3.21 0.28 14.85
N ILE A 252 -2.17 -0.22 15.54
CA ILE A 252 -2.09 -1.59 16.02
C ILE A 252 -2.64 -1.67 17.44
N SER A 253 -3.83 -2.26 17.59
CA SER A 253 -4.55 -2.35 18.85
C SER A 253 -4.20 -3.58 19.72
N PHE A 254 -3.46 -4.56 19.19
CA PHE A 254 -3.15 -5.82 19.88
C PHE A 254 -1.67 -6.20 19.76
N PHE A 255 -1.23 -7.08 20.64
CA PHE A 255 0.15 -7.60 20.63
C PHE A 255 0.30 -8.64 19.52
N GLY A 256 1.29 -8.45 18.67
CA GLY A 256 1.61 -9.35 17.57
C GLY A 256 2.94 -8.97 16.94
N LYS A 257 3.41 -9.81 16.00
CA LYS A 257 4.68 -9.63 15.26
C LYS A 257 4.82 -8.23 14.66
N ILE A 258 3.73 -7.68 14.07
CA ILE A 258 3.76 -6.37 13.43
C ILE A 258 4.11 -5.24 14.41
N LYS A 259 3.64 -5.30 15.66
CA LYS A 259 3.91 -4.23 16.63
C LYS A 259 5.40 -4.16 16.99
N SER A 260 6.05 -5.32 17.17
CA SER A 260 7.49 -5.41 17.34
C SER A 260 8.23 -4.91 16.10
N THR A 261 7.83 -5.38 14.90
CA THR A 261 8.46 -4.97 13.64
C THR A 261 8.36 -3.46 13.42
N VAL A 262 7.20 -2.83 13.68
CA VAL A 262 7.05 -1.37 13.51
C VAL A 262 7.85 -0.61 14.56
N ALA A 263 7.97 -1.11 15.80
CA ALA A 263 8.85 -0.51 16.81
C ALA A 263 10.33 -0.58 16.38
N ILE A 264 10.77 -1.69 15.80
CA ILE A 264 12.11 -1.83 15.22
C ILE A 264 12.31 -0.83 14.08
N ASN A 265 11.35 -0.69 13.16
CA ASN A 265 11.43 0.28 12.07
C ASN A 265 11.53 1.72 12.59
N LEU A 266 10.76 2.06 13.63
CA LEU A 266 10.85 3.37 14.29
C LEU A 266 12.24 3.60 14.88
N ALA A 267 12.84 2.60 15.54
CA ALA A 267 14.22 2.71 16.03
C ALA A 267 15.21 2.96 14.89
N LEU A 268 15.08 2.26 13.75
CA LEU A 268 15.94 2.48 12.58
C LEU A 268 15.77 3.89 11.98
N ILE A 269 14.54 4.39 11.91
CA ILE A 269 14.26 5.76 11.43
C ILE A 269 14.91 6.79 12.37
N HIS A 270 14.80 6.60 13.70
CA HIS A 270 15.45 7.47 14.66
C HIS A 270 16.99 7.38 14.65
N ILE A 271 17.57 6.23 14.26
CA ILE A 271 19.00 6.12 13.96
C ILE A 271 19.38 7.06 12.82
N ALA A 272 18.62 7.01 11.72
CA ALA A 272 18.86 7.87 10.56
C ALA A 272 18.65 9.36 10.86
N LEU A 273 17.77 9.70 11.80
CA LEU A 273 17.55 11.06 12.32
C LEU A 273 18.53 11.46 13.44
N ASN A 274 19.45 10.57 13.83
CA ASN A 274 20.41 10.77 14.92
C ASN A 274 19.76 11.08 16.30
N ASP A 275 18.59 10.49 16.57
CA ASP A 275 17.82 10.68 17.81
C ASP A 275 17.96 9.47 18.74
N LYS A 276 19.06 9.44 19.48
CA LYS A 276 19.41 8.32 20.38
C LYS A 276 18.35 8.07 21.46
N SER A 277 17.64 9.07 21.94
CA SER A 277 16.63 8.93 22.99
C SER A 277 15.45 8.08 22.51
N ASN A 278 14.94 8.39 21.33
CA ASN A 278 13.85 7.62 20.73
C ASN A 278 14.32 6.26 20.22
N VAL A 279 15.58 6.10 19.78
CA VAL A 279 16.14 4.77 19.46
C VAL A 279 16.03 3.86 20.69
N LEU A 280 16.49 4.29 21.86
CA LEU A 280 16.40 3.53 23.10
C LEU A 280 14.95 3.23 23.52
N TYR A 281 14.06 4.21 23.36
CA TYR A 281 12.64 4.03 23.68
C TYR A 281 12.01 2.92 22.82
N TYR A 282 12.19 2.97 21.50
CA TYR A 282 11.60 2.00 20.60
C TYR A 282 12.31 0.64 20.62
N LEU A 283 13.61 0.60 20.91
CA LEU A 283 14.34 -0.65 21.17
C LEU A 283 13.70 -1.40 22.36
N ASN A 284 13.55 -0.72 23.51
CA ASN A 284 12.91 -1.31 24.69
C ASN A 284 11.48 -1.81 24.36
N LYS A 285 10.71 -1.04 23.57
CA LYS A 285 9.37 -1.46 23.15
C LYS A 285 9.41 -2.70 22.27
N ALA A 286 10.33 -2.78 21.31
CA ALA A 286 10.49 -3.92 20.43
C ALA A 286 10.84 -5.19 21.21
N GLU A 287 11.76 -5.10 22.18
CA GLU A 287 12.14 -6.21 23.04
C GLU A 287 10.99 -6.67 23.95
N ASP A 288 10.25 -5.73 24.56
CA ASP A 288 9.09 -6.05 25.39
C ASP A 288 8.02 -6.82 24.59
N PHE A 289 7.75 -6.37 23.35
CA PHE A 289 6.80 -7.07 22.48
C PHE A 289 7.32 -8.46 22.08
N SER A 290 8.60 -8.58 21.77
CA SER A 290 9.22 -9.84 21.35
C SER A 290 9.20 -10.92 22.42
N ARG A 291 9.38 -10.55 23.70
CA ARG A 291 9.30 -11.49 24.85
C ARG A 291 7.95 -12.19 24.97
N ASN A 292 6.89 -11.56 24.47
CA ASN A 292 5.52 -12.05 24.58
C ASN A 292 5.00 -12.73 23.30
N ILE A 293 5.86 -12.91 22.28
CA ILE A 293 5.48 -13.48 21.00
C ILE A 293 6.38 -14.67 20.68
N THR A 294 5.77 -15.81 20.41
CA THR A 294 6.49 -16.93 19.81
C THR A 294 6.63 -16.68 18.32
N MET A 295 7.87 -16.50 17.83
CA MET A 295 8.14 -16.36 16.41
C MET A 295 7.68 -17.61 15.66
N GLY A 296 6.99 -17.43 14.53
CA GLY A 296 6.49 -18.54 13.71
C GLY A 296 7.60 -19.36 13.07
N SER A 297 8.71 -18.71 12.74
CA SER A 297 9.86 -19.38 12.15
C SER A 297 11.17 -18.91 12.76
N GLU A 298 12.14 -19.81 12.84
CA GLU A 298 13.53 -19.47 13.21
C GLU A 298 14.14 -18.44 12.26
N ARG A 299 13.66 -18.40 10.99
CA ARG A 299 14.06 -17.40 10.01
C ARG A 299 13.60 -15.99 10.42
N ASP A 300 12.38 -15.85 10.94
CA ASP A 300 11.90 -14.56 11.42
C ASP A 300 12.68 -14.10 12.65
N ALA A 301 13.01 -15.04 13.55
CA ALA A 301 13.89 -14.78 14.69
C ALA A 301 15.28 -14.31 14.20
N ALA A 302 15.86 -15.00 13.23
CA ALA A 302 17.14 -14.61 12.63
C ALA A 302 17.12 -13.22 12.00
N ASN A 303 16.05 -12.86 11.29
CA ASN A 303 15.87 -11.51 10.73
C ASN A 303 15.78 -10.45 11.85
N GLN A 304 15.03 -10.75 12.91
CA GLN A 304 14.89 -9.84 14.04
C GLN A 304 16.24 -9.64 14.75
N ASP A 305 16.96 -10.72 15.05
CA ASP A 305 18.29 -10.65 15.66
C ASP A 305 19.25 -9.81 14.80
N ALA A 306 19.22 -9.98 13.47
CA ALA A 306 20.05 -9.21 12.55
C ALA A 306 19.80 -7.70 12.65
N ILE A 307 18.54 -7.30 12.76
CA ILE A 307 18.18 -5.87 12.83
C ILE A 307 18.46 -5.31 14.21
N LEU A 308 18.16 -6.08 15.26
CA LEU A 308 18.47 -5.67 16.65
C LEU A 308 19.99 -5.53 16.85
N ALA A 309 20.82 -6.36 16.21
CA ALA A 309 22.28 -6.19 16.22
C ALA A 309 22.70 -4.82 15.68
N ILE A 310 22.05 -4.32 14.63
CA ILE A 310 22.32 -2.97 14.08
C ILE A 310 21.95 -1.89 15.11
N ILE A 311 20.81 -2.03 15.77
CA ILE A 311 20.34 -1.03 16.74
C ILE A 311 21.24 -1.04 17.98
N HIS A 312 21.62 -2.21 18.53
CA HIS A 312 22.53 -2.32 19.65
C HIS A 312 23.94 -1.80 19.31
N LEU A 313 24.43 -2.01 18.10
CA LEU A 313 25.67 -1.40 17.62
C LEU A 313 25.58 0.14 17.71
N TYR A 314 24.47 0.74 17.26
CA TYR A 314 24.30 2.19 17.29
C TYR A 314 24.24 2.76 18.72
N VAL A 315 23.56 2.08 19.65
CA VAL A 315 23.45 2.56 21.03
C VAL A 315 24.72 2.33 21.84
N GLY A 316 25.62 1.43 21.38
CA GLY A 316 26.92 1.15 22.00
C GLY A 316 26.97 -0.16 22.79
N ASP A 317 25.92 -0.99 22.70
CA ASP A 317 25.83 -2.29 23.38
C ASP A 317 26.50 -3.38 22.53
N TYR A 318 27.83 -3.26 22.33
CA TYR A 318 28.57 -4.06 21.36
C TYR A 318 28.54 -5.57 21.64
N ASP A 319 28.53 -5.99 22.90
CA ASP A 319 28.49 -7.41 23.27
C ASP A 319 27.13 -8.04 22.91
N ILE A 320 26.04 -7.31 23.10
CA ILE A 320 24.71 -7.77 22.71
C ILE A 320 24.62 -7.80 21.17
N ALA A 321 25.13 -6.77 20.49
CA ALA A 321 25.18 -6.72 19.02
C ALA A 321 25.95 -7.91 18.44
N GLU A 322 27.10 -8.26 19.03
CA GLU A 322 27.92 -9.42 18.64
C GLU A 322 27.16 -10.74 18.83
N GLN A 323 26.50 -10.95 19.99
CA GLN A 323 25.71 -12.15 20.27
C GLN A 323 24.54 -12.31 19.29
N LEU A 324 23.77 -11.25 19.05
CA LEU A 324 22.65 -11.25 18.11
C LEU A 324 23.10 -11.52 16.68
N ALA A 325 24.21 -10.92 16.26
CA ALA A 325 24.79 -11.19 14.93
C ALA A 325 25.19 -12.66 14.78
N HIS A 326 25.85 -13.27 15.79
CA HIS A 326 26.21 -14.68 15.77
C HIS A 326 25.00 -15.61 15.77
N SER A 327 23.95 -15.30 16.57
CA SER A 327 22.68 -16.04 16.57
C SER A 327 22.06 -16.05 15.17
N SER A 328 21.96 -14.88 14.56
CA SER A 328 21.41 -14.72 13.23
C SER A 328 22.23 -15.44 12.14
N ILE A 329 23.57 -15.34 12.19
CA ILE A 329 24.47 -16.04 11.26
C ILE A 329 24.25 -17.55 11.37
N SER A 330 24.19 -18.10 12.58
CA SER A 330 23.98 -19.53 12.83
C SER A 330 22.68 -20.03 12.19
N LEU A 331 21.57 -19.32 12.42
CA LEU A 331 20.26 -19.67 11.89
C LEU A 331 20.21 -19.56 10.36
N PHE A 332 20.72 -18.49 9.76
CA PHE A 332 20.72 -18.36 8.30
C PHE A 332 21.69 -19.34 7.62
N THR A 333 22.75 -19.76 8.29
CA THR A 333 23.63 -20.83 7.80
C THR A 333 22.91 -22.18 7.78
N LYS A 334 22.15 -22.50 8.85
CA LYS A 334 21.28 -23.69 8.93
C LYS A 334 20.28 -23.74 7.75
N TYR A 335 19.74 -22.59 7.36
CA TYR A 335 18.78 -22.49 6.26
C TYR A 335 19.42 -22.25 4.88
N GLN A 336 20.73 -22.36 4.75
CA GLN A 336 21.47 -22.18 3.50
C GLN A 336 21.14 -20.84 2.80
N GLN A 337 21.16 -19.75 3.56
CA GLN A 337 20.85 -18.40 3.09
C GLN A 337 22.13 -17.53 3.04
N PRO A 338 23.06 -17.78 2.11
CA PRO A 338 24.41 -17.16 2.13
C PRO A 338 24.37 -15.63 2.01
N ILE A 339 23.42 -15.08 1.28
CA ILE A 339 23.29 -13.61 1.12
C ILE A 339 22.97 -12.95 2.47
N TYR A 340 22.06 -13.54 3.27
CA TYR A 340 21.74 -13.02 4.59
C TYR A 340 22.93 -13.16 5.55
N VAL A 341 23.59 -14.32 5.55
CA VAL A 341 24.79 -14.54 6.35
C VAL A 341 25.85 -13.48 6.05
N MET A 342 26.12 -13.21 4.79
CA MET A 342 27.07 -12.20 4.34
C MET A 342 26.72 -10.78 4.83
N ARG A 343 25.44 -10.39 4.73
CA ARG A 343 24.98 -9.07 5.21
C ARG A 343 25.08 -8.92 6.72
N ILE A 344 24.86 -9.99 7.47
CA ILE A 344 24.99 -9.95 8.93
C ILE A 344 26.46 -9.94 9.34
N LYS A 345 27.32 -10.65 8.64
CA LYS A 345 28.80 -10.57 8.82
C LYS A 345 29.32 -9.14 8.60
N ARG A 346 28.73 -8.36 7.67
CA ARG A 346 29.02 -6.93 7.55
C ARG A 346 28.71 -6.17 8.85
N THR A 347 27.55 -6.42 9.47
CA THR A 347 27.19 -5.82 10.75
C THR A 347 28.16 -6.23 11.84
N LEU A 348 28.52 -7.53 11.90
CA LEU A 348 29.50 -8.05 12.84
C LEU A 348 30.89 -7.42 12.67
N ALA A 349 31.32 -7.18 11.42
CA ALA A 349 32.56 -6.47 11.14
C ALA A 349 32.53 -5.03 11.69
N LYS A 350 31.41 -4.32 11.54
CA LYS A 350 31.22 -2.99 12.14
C LYS A 350 31.26 -3.04 13.69
N VAL A 351 30.70 -4.11 14.31
CA VAL A 351 30.82 -4.35 15.76
C VAL A 351 32.27 -4.55 16.15
N TYR A 352 33.03 -5.34 15.40
CA TYR A 352 34.46 -5.56 15.69
C TYR A 352 35.29 -4.28 15.55
N PHE A 353 35.04 -3.44 14.58
CA PHE A 353 35.67 -2.10 14.52
C PHE A 353 35.34 -1.26 15.75
N ALA A 354 34.07 -1.24 16.16
CA ALA A 354 33.64 -0.50 17.36
C ALA A 354 34.27 -1.03 18.67
N GLN A 355 34.64 -2.32 18.71
CA GLN A 355 35.35 -2.97 19.81
C GLN A 355 36.88 -2.88 19.67
N HIS A 356 37.43 -2.19 18.65
CA HIS A 356 38.86 -2.14 18.34
C HIS A 356 39.48 -3.49 18.02
N LYS A 357 38.70 -4.43 17.49
CA LYS A 357 39.12 -5.74 17.00
C LYS A 357 39.40 -5.71 15.48
N ASP A 358 40.16 -4.73 15.00
CA ASP A 358 40.37 -4.43 13.59
C ASP A 358 40.80 -5.61 12.72
N PRO A 359 41.75 -6.49 13.15
CA PRO A 359 42.14 -7.63 12.34
C PRO A 359 40.98 -8.62 12.07
N LEU A 360 40.08 -8.80 13.03
CA LEU A 360 38.87 -9.65 12.86
C LEU A 360 37.88 -9.02 11.91
N ALA A 361 37.66 -7.70 12.05
CA ALA A 361 36.76 -6.94 11.17
C ALA A 361 37.22 -7.01 9.71
N LEU A 362 38.53 -6.77 9.45
CA LEU A 362 39.11 -6.84 8.10
C LEU A 362 39.06 -8.24 7.51
N SER A 363 39.38 -9.26 8.31
CA SER A 363 39.30 -10.67 7.87
C SER A 363 37.88 -11.01 7.43
N LEU A 364 36.88 -10.60 8.21
CA LEU A 364 35.46 -10.85 7.94
C LEU A 364 35.00 -10.10 6.69
N LEU A 365 35.40 -8.83 6.52
CA LEU A 365 35.06 -8.03 5.34
C LEU A 365 35.68 -8.63 4.06
N ASN A 366 36.93 -9.09 4.09
CA ASN A 366 37.56 -9.75 2.93
C ASN A 366 36.83 -11.03 2.56
N GLU A 367 36.43 -11.84 3.55
CA GLU A 367 35.61 -13.04 3.32
C GLU A 367 34.30 -12.73 2.61
N ILE A 368 33.54 -11.71 3.10
CA ILE A 368 32.26 -11.39 2.49
C ILE A 368 32.37 -10.67 1.15
N ILE A 369 33.48 -10.00 0.85
CA ILE A 369 33.76 -9.44 -0.49
C ILE A 369 33.96 -10.57 -1.49
N GLU A 370 34.72 -11.62 -1.14
CA GLU A 370 34.91 -12.80 -1.97
C GLU A 370 33.57 -13.49 -2.23
N GLN A 371 32.79 -13.77 -1.19
CA GLN A 371 31.45 -14.36 -1.29
C GLN A 371 30.50 -13.52 -2.14
N ALA A 372 30.46 -12.18 -1.95
CA ALA A 372 29.62 -11.29 -2.74
C ALA A 372 30.01 -11.27 -4.23
N THR A 373 31.29 -11.40 -4.52
CA THR A 373 31.80 -11.50 -5.89
C THR A 373 31.31 -12.79 -6.57
N GLU A 374 31.44 -13.93 -5.90
CA GLU A 374 30.96 -15.22 -6.39
C GLU A 374 29.43 -15.22 -6.63
N LEU A 375 28.68 -14.66 -5.67
CA LEU A 375 27.23 -14.58 -5.72
C LEU A 375 26.69 -13.43 -6.60
N LYS A 376 27.59 -12.63 -7.20
CA LYS A 376 27.24 -11.44 -8.02
C LYS A 376 26.30 -10.48 -7.30
N GLN A 377 26.57 -10.24 -6.00
CA GLN A 377 25.82 -9.30 -5.18
C GLN A 377 26.49 -7.91 -5.22
N PHE A 378 26.34 -7.23 -6.36
CA PHE A 378 27.10 -6.00 -6.66
C PHE A 378 26.78 -4.83 -5.73
N SER A 379 25.53 -4.68 -5.28
CA SER A 379 25.17 -3.64 -4.30
C SER A 379 25.81 -3.92 -2.93
N ASP A 380 25.89 -5.17 -2.50
CA ASP A 380 26.59 -5.55 -1.27
C ASP A 380 28.10 -5.31 -1.42
N LEU A 381 28.69 -5.65 -2.59
CA LEU A 381 30.09 -5.35 -2.90
C LEU A 381 30.41 -3.86 -2.84
N GLU A 382 29.53 -3.01 -3.35
CA GLU A 382 29.69 -1.56 -3.25
C GLU A 382 29.83 -1.13 -1.80
N GLU A 383 28.88 -1.57 -0.93
CA GLU A 383 28.90 -1.20 0.49
C GLU A 383 30.13 -1.76 1.24
N PHE A 384 30.52 -3.02 0.98
CA PHE A 384 31.66 -3.63 1.67
C PHE A 384 32.97 -2.94 1.30
N ASN A 385 33.18 -2.63 0.02
CA ASN A 385 34.34 -1.87 -0.42
C ASN A 385 34.36 -0.44 0.15
N GLN A 386 33.18 0.18 0.32
CA GLN A 386 33.08 1.48 0.99
C GLN A 386 33.56 1.41 2.44
N ILE A 387 33.14 0.39 3.19
CA ILE A 387 33.53 0.24 4.61
C ILE A 387 35.04 0.08 4.73
N ILE A 388 35.67 -0.79 3.90
CA ILE A 388 37.12 -0.98 3.95
C ILE A 388 37.85 0.28 3.48
N SER A 389 37.41 0.92 2.41
CA SER A 389 38.00 2.16 1.91
C SER A 389 38.00 3.24 2.99
N GLN A 390 36.90 3.40 3.71
CA GLN A 390 36.77 4.36 4.80
C GLN A 390 37.74 4.03 5.94
N TYR A 391 37.81 2.78 6.38
CA TYR A 391 38.74 2.33 7.39
C TYR A 391 40.20 2.66 7.04
N TYR A 392 40.66 2.35 5.81
CA TYR A 392 42.02 2.67 5.40
C TYR A 392 42.28 4.18 5.29
N ALA A 393 41.27 4.95 4.89
CA ALA A 393 41.38 6.41 4.87
C ALA A 393 41.56 6.99 6.28
N GLU A 394 40.84 6.49 7.27
CA GLU A 394 40.95 6.87 8.68
C GLU A 394 42.32 6.49 9.28
N GLN A 395 42.93 5.41 8.78
CA GLN A 395 44.30 4.99 9.13
C GLN A 395 45.38 5.73 8.31
N ASN A 396 45.02 6.73 7.50
CA ASN A 396 45.91 7.47 6.58
C ASN A 396 46.59 6.58 5.52
N GLN A 397 46.06 5.40 5.23
CA GLN A 397 46.55 4.46 4.19
C GLN A 397 45.80 4.76 2.87
N PHE A 398 46.04 5.93 2.29
CA PHE A 398 45.28 6.47 1.16
C PHE A 398 45.37 5.64 -0.11
N GLU A 399 46.50 4.94 -0.37
CA GLU A 399 46.64 4.07 -1.52
C GLU A 399 45.70 2.87 -1.44
N SER A 400 45.65 2.19 -0.29
CA SER A 400 44.71 1.11 -0.03
C SER A 400 43.26 1.59 -0.08
N ALA A 401 42.98 2.74 0.53
CA ALA A 401 41.64 3.37 0.48
C ALA A 401 41.21 3.61 -0.97
N TYR A 402 42.09 4.15 -1.81
CA TYR A 402 41.81 4.40 -3.23
C TYR A 402 41.55 3.12 -4.02
N GLN A 403 42.32 2.04 -3.79
CA GLN A 403 42.08 0.75 -4.45
C GLN A 403 40.68 0.20 -4.17
N PHE A 404 40.24 0.23 -2.91
CA PHE A 404 38.87 -0.17 -2.55
C PHE A 404 37.82 0.79 -3.09
N GLN A 405 38.10 2.08 -3.22
CA GLN A 405 37.20 3.02 -3.84
C GLN A 405 36.98 2.76 -5.33
N VAL A 406 38.02 2.32 -6.06
CA VAL A 406 37.91 1.87 -7.46
C VAL A 406 37.03 0.61 -7.56
N GLN A 407 37.28 -0.38 -6.70
CA GLN A 407 36.42 -1.59 -6.65
C GLN A 407 34.97 -1.25 -6.31
N ARG A 408 34.72 -0.30 -5.38
CA ARG A 408 33.40 0.21 -5.08
C ARG A 408 32.72 0.78 -6.33
N PHE A 409 33.41 1.62 -7.09
CA PHE A 409 32.87 2.23 -8.31
C PHE A 409 32.48 1.19 -9.37
N ASP A 410 33.35 0.18 -9.57
CA ASP A 410 33.05 -0.93 -10.49
C ASP A 410 31.86 -1.75 -10.02
N ALA A 411 31.72 -2.01 -8.72
CA ALA A 411 30.57 -2.69 -8.14
C ALA A 411 29.29 -1.89 -8.35
N ALA A 412 29.28 -0.57 -8.10
CA ALA A 412 28.15 0.32 -8.32
C ALA A 412 27.68 0.30 -9.79
N LYS A 413 28.62 0.32 -10.75
CA LYS A 413 28.31 0.22 -12.18
C LYS A 413 27.61 -1.11 -12.54
N GLN A 414 28.09 -2.21 -11.96
CA GLN A 414 27.48 -3.52 -12.19
C GLN A 414 26.13 -3.65 -11.49
N ALA A 415 25.95 -3.06 -10.29
CA ALA A 415 24.69 -2.99 -9.59
C ALA A 415 23.63 -2.25 -10.42
N ALA A 416 23.98 -1.08 -10.96
CA ALA A 416 23.10 -0.30 -11.83
C ALA A 416 22.70 -1.08 -13.10
N ALA A 417 23.64 -1.79 -13.73
CA ALA A 417 23.33 -2.63 -14.91
C ALA A 417 22.37 -3.78 -14.56
N LYS A 418 22.56 -4.43 -13.40
CA LYS A 418 21.68 -5.50 -12.91
C LYS A 418 20.27 -4.96 -12.62
N LEU A 419 20.16 -3.78 -12.00
CA LEU A 419 18.89 -3.11 -11.71
C LEU A 419 18.14 -2.76 -13.00
N ASN A 420 18.81 -2.18 -13.98
CA ASN A 420 18.22 -1.87 -15.29
C ASN A 420 17.67 -3.13 -16.00
N ASN A 421 18.39 -4.24 -15.92
CA ASN A 421 17.91 -5.52 -16.46
C ASN A 421 16.66 -6.02 -15.71
N ALA A 422 16.63 -5.88 -14.39
CA ALA A 422 15.45 -6.25 -13.59
C ALA A 422 14.22 -5.39 -13.94
N HIS A 423 14.39 -4.08 -14.13
CA HIS A 423 13.33 -3.20 -14.63
C HIS A 423 12.79 -3.65 -15.99
N PHE A 424 13.68 -4.03 -16.90
CA PHE A 424 13.27 -4.55 -18.21
C PHE A 424 12.48 -5.86 -18.11
N MET A 425 12.89 -6.78 -17.23
CA MET A 425 12.15 -8.02 -16.98
C MET A 425 10.78 -7.77 -16.36
N GLN A 426 10.68 -6.82 -15.42
CA GLN A 426 9.40 -6.39 -14.85
C GLN A 426 8.47 -5.80 -15.94
N PHE A 427 9.00 -4.95 -16.81
CA PHE A 427 8.25 -4.41 -17.94
C PHE A 427 7.71 -5.51 -18.86
N LYS A 428 8.54 -6.52 -19.20
CA LYS A 428 8.10 -7.69 -19.98
C LYS A 428 6.97 -8.47 -19.30
N ALA A 429 7.06 -8.69 -17.96
CA ALA A 429 6.04 -9.39 -17.22
C ALA A 429 4.69 -8.64 -17.26
N ARG A 430 4.72 -7.30 -17.16
CA ARG A 430 3.51 -6.47 -17.29
C ARG A 430 2.88 -6.55 -18.68
N ILE A 431 3.69 -6.51 -19.75
CA ILE A 431 3.19 -6.66 -21.12
C ILE A 431 2.57 -8.05 -21.32
N ALA A 432 3.22 -9.12 -20.84
CA ALA A 432 2.68 -10.47 -20.96
C ALA A 432 1.31 -10.59 -20.27
N ALA A 433 1.17 -10.06 -19.07
CA ALA A 433 -0.11 -10.04 -18.34
C ALA A 433 -1.20 -9.23 -19.09
N GLN A 434 -0.83 -8.18 -19.81
CA GLN A 434 -1.77 -7.39 -20.63
C GLN A 434 -2.16 -8.10 -21.93
N SER A 435 -1.23 -8.78 -22.60
CA SER A 435 -1.49 -9.45 -23.89
C SER A 435 -2.41 -10.66 -23.76
N GLU A 436 -2.38 -11.37 -22.64
CA GLU A 436 -3.32 -12.46 -22.35
C GLU A 436 -4.78 -11.97 -22.21
N VAL A 437 -4.99 -10.72 -21.84
CA VAL A 437 -6.33 -10.11 -21.80
C VAL A 437 -6.93 -10.00 -23.21
N SER A 438 -6.09 -9.74 -24.23
CA SER A 438 -6.54 -9.56 -25.63
C SER A 438 -6.86 -10.89 -26.32
N THR A 439 -6.34 -12.01 -25.82
CA THR A 439 -6.49 -13.34 -26.44
C THR A 439 -7.46 -14.27 -25.72
N ALA A 440 -7.94 -13.89 -24.53
CA ALA A 440 -8.98 -14.67 -23.85
C ALA A 440 -10.29 -14.53 -24.66
N PRO A 441 -10.90 -15.63 -25.14
CA PRO A 441 -12.17 -15.54 -25.82
C PRO A 441 -13.18 -14.89 -24.84
N GLU A 442 -13.83 -13.83 -25.29
CA GLU A 442 -15.00 -13.30 -24.60
C GLU A 442 -15.94 -14.50 -24.38
N LYS A 443 -16.15 -14.87 -23.11
CA LYS A 443 -17.20 -15.85 -22.80
C LYS A 443 -18.48 -15.26 -23.38
N PRO A 444 -19.20 -15.99 -24.26
CA PRO A 444 -20.51 -15.53 -24.69
C PRO A 444 -21.31 -15.23 -23.44
N ALA A 445 -21.86 -14.04 -23.37
CA ALA A 445 -22.75 -13.63 -22.29
C ALA A 445 -23.67 -14.81 -21.99
N SER A 446 -23.64 -15.33 -20.78
CA SER A 446 -24.51 -16.43 -20.36
C SER A 446 -25.91 -16.03 -20.77
N ASN A 447 -26.58 -16.90 -21.53
CA ASN A 447 -27.97 -16.71 -21.91
C ASN A 447 -28.76 -16.31 -20.67
N ILE A 448 -29.00 -15.01 -20.53
CA ILE A 448 -29.91 -14.46 -19.55
C ILE A 448 -31.24 -15.13 -19.87
N ASN A 449 -31.74 -15.93 -18.93
CA ASN A 449 -33.00 -16.63 -19.06
C ASN A 449 -34.03 -15.72 -19.71
N GLN A 450 -34.63 -16.15 -20.83
CA GLN A 450 -35.65 -15.36 -21.53
C GLN A 450 -36.77 -14.86 -20.59
N ASN A 451 -37.04 -15.57 -19.49
CA ASN A 451 -37.95 -15.16 -18.46
C ASN A 451 -37.49 -13.93 -17.67
N LEU A 452 -36.18 -13.69 -17.52
CA LEU A 452 -35.61 -12.49 -16.88
C LEU A 452 -35.72 -11.25 -17.81
N THR A 453 -35.57 -11.45 -19.11
CA THR A 453 -35.78 -10.36 -20.09
C THR A 453 -37.24 -9.97 -20.21
N ILE A 454 -38.18 -10.92 -20.14
CA ILE A 454 -39.62 -10.64 -20.15
C ILE A 454 -40.05 -9.92 -18.85
N THR A 455 -39.56 -10.38 -17.68
CA THR A 455 -39.83 -9.69 -16.41
C THR A 455 -39.19 -8.29 -16.35
N ALA A 456 -37.98 -8.12 -16.89
CA ALA A 456 -37.34 -6.80 -16.99
C ALA A 456 -38.11 -5.87 -17.94
N LEU A 457 -38.67 -6.40 -19.05
CA LEU A 457 -39.52 -5.63 -19.99
C LEU A 457 -40.84 -5.21 -19.35
N ILE A 458 -41.47 -6.07 -18.55
CA ILE A 458 -42.70 -5.76 -17.80
C ILE A 458 -42.41 -4.70 -16.72
N ILE A 459 -41.30 -4.80 -15.99
CA ILE A 459 -40.87 -3.81 -15.01
C ILE A 459 -40.54 -2.49 -15.68
N LEU A 460 -39.92 -2.52 -16.88
CA LEU A 460 -39.61 -1.33 -17.66
C LEU A 460 -40.89 -0.64 -18.13
N LEU A 461 -41.90 -1.39 -18.61
CA LEU A 461 -43.20 -0.82 -19.01
C LEU A 461 -43.98 -0.23 -17.83
N LEU A 462 -43.93 -0.88 -16.67
CA LEU A 462 -44.53 -0.36 -15.43
C LEU A 462 -43.76 0.87 -14.92
N SER A 463 -42.43 0.90 -15.04
CA SER A 463 -41.61 2.06 -14.66
C SER A 463 -41.79 3.24 -15.60
N VAL A 464 -41.94 3.00 -16.92
CA VAL A 464 -42.26 4.05 -17.90
C VAL A 464 -43.67 4.61 -17.64
N GLY A 465 -44.66 3.77 -17.29
CA GLY A 465 -45.98 4.23 -16.86
C GLY A 465 -45.92 5.06 -15.60
N LEU A 466 -45.12 4.68 -14.62
CA LEU A 466 -44.90 5.42 -13.38
C LEU A 466 -44.16 6.74 -13.61
N VAL A 467 -43.15 6.73 -14.49
CA VAL A 467 -42.37 7.92 -14.87
C VAL A 467 -43.24 8.92 -15.62
N LEU A 468 -44.12 8.47 -16.52
CA LEU A 468 -45.10 9.36 -17.19
C LEU A 468 -46.15 9.93 -16.22
N PHE A 469 -46.48 9.20 -15.17
CA PHE A 469 -47.35 9.68 -14.09
C PHE A 469 -46.61 10.67 -13.18
N LEU A 470 -45.33 10.48 -12.90
CA LEU A 470 -44.48 11.37 -12.07
C LEU A 470 -43.91 12.57 -12.84
N ALA A 471 -43.81 12.51 -14.17
CA ALA A 471 -43.28 13.60 -15.02
C ALA A 471 -44.20 14.86 -15.06
N ARG A 472 -45.32 14.83 -14.37
CA ARG A 472 -46.18 16.04 -14.14
C ARG A 472 -45.77 16.84 -12.91
N ARG A 473 -44.64 16.55 -12.22
CA ARG A 473 -44.08 17.38 -11.13
C ARG A 473 -42.70 17.94 -11.54
N PRO A 474 -42.38 19.20 -11.20
CA PRO A 474 -41.19 19.88 -11.69
C PRO A 474 -39.90 19.21 -11.14
N GLN A 475 -38.95 18.96 -12.06
CA GLN A 475 -37.69 18.31 -11.84
C GLN A 475 -36.72 19.13 -10.98
N ARG A 476 -36.10 18.48 -10.00
CA ARG A 476 -34.78 18.89 -9.47
C ARG A 476 -33.71 18.08 -10.20
N LEU A 477 -32.77 18.77 -10.83
CA LEU A 477 -31.68 18.22 -11.64
C LEU A 477 -30.69 17.40 -10.79
N ASN A 478 -30.31 16.22 -11.28
CA ASN A 478 -29.32 15.30 -10.70
C ASN A 478 -27.89 15.73 -11.02
N ALA A 479 -26.99 15.59 -10.02
CA ALA A 479 -25.59 15.97 -10.09
C ALA A 479 -24.69 14.97 -10.86
N ASP A 480 -25.08 13.69 -10.98
CA ASP A 480 -24.20 12.60 -11.47
C ASP A 480 -23.91 12.63 -12.97
N THR A 481 -24.77 13.26 -13.79
CA THR A 481 -24.54 13.37 -15.25
C THR A 481 -23.49 14.43 -15.63
N GLN A 482 -23.04 15.26 -14.69
CA GLN A 482 -22.06 16.30 -14.98
C GLN A 482 -20.60 15.81 -14.92
N GLU A 483 -20.27 14.84 -14.08
CA GLU A 483 -18.90 14.35 -13.93
C GLU A 483 -18.43 13.51 -15.12
N GLU A 484 -19.25 12.61 -15.64
CA GLU A 484 -18.92 11.78 -16.78
C GLU A 484 -18.73 12.62 -18.07
N ASN A 485 -19.53 13.66 -18.27
CA ASN A 485 -19.36 14.65 -19.34
C ASN A 485 -18.10 15.51 -19.17
N GLN A 486 -17.67 15.78 -17.93
CA GLN A 486 -16.50 16.60 -17.65
C GLN A 486 -15.20 15.87 -18.00
N GLN A 487 -15.04 14.61 -17.59
CA GLN A 487 -13.85 13.81 -17.89
C GLN A 487 -13.66 13.61 -19.40
N GLN A 488 -14.73 13.28 -20.12
CA GLN A 488 -14.67 13.14 -21.58
C GLN A 488 -14.24 14.43 -22.28
N ARG A 489 -14.69 15.60 -21.80
CA ARG A 489 -14.26 16.91 -22.35
C ARG A 489 -12.79 17.18 -22.11
N ILE A 490 -12.27 16.85 -20.93
CA ILE A 490 -10.85 16.99 -20.60
C ILE A 490 -10.00 16.10 -21.51
N ASP A 491 -10.34 14.83 -21.63
CA ASP A 491 -9.60 13.88 -22.46
C ASP A 491 -9.61 14.27 -23.94
N HIS A 492 -10.72 14.81 -24.42
CA HIS A 492 -10.84 15.33 -25.78
C HIS A 492 -9.94 16.56 -26.01
N MET A 493 -9.86 17.48 -25.03
CA MET A 493 -8.96 18.65 -25.13
C MET A 493 -7.48 18.24 -25.15
N LEU A 494 -7.09 17.28 -24.32
CA LEU A 494 -5.72 16.75 -24.29
C LEU A 494 -5.36 16.01 -25.58
N SER A 495 -6.28 15.20 -26.12
CA SER A 495 -6.11 14.49 -27.38
C SER A 495 -5.96 15.46 -28.54
N ASN A 496 -6.81 16.48 -28.61
CA ASN A 496 -6.74 17.51 -29.65
C ASN A 496 -5.43 18.31 -29.60
N ALA A 497 -4.95 18.62 -28.40
CA ALA A 497 -3.68 19.32 -28.23
C ALA A 497 -2.49 18.47 -28.74
N LYS A 498 -2.51 17.17 -28.48
CA LYS A 498 -1.48 16.24 -28.97
C LYS A 498 -1.53 16.04 -30.48
N GLN A 499 -2.73 15.84 -31.05
CA GLN A 499 -2.93 15.65 -32.48
C GLN A 499 -2.62 16.94 -33.25
N GLY A 500 -3.07 18.08 -32.74
CA GLY A 500 -2.83 19.39 -33.34
C GLY A 500 -1.45 19.98 -33.08
N GLN A 501 -0.61 19.29 -32.29
CA GLN A 501 0.74 19.71 -31.90
C GLN A 501 0.82 21.16 -31.34
N TYR A 502 -0.24 21.59 -30.60
CA TYR A 502 -0.25 22.89 -29.98
C TYR A 502 -0.01 22.78 -28.45
N GLN A 503 0.55 23.85 -27.89
CA GLN A 503 0.87 23.91 -26.48
C GLN A 503 -0.41 23.98 -25.64
N LEU A 504 -0.47 23.19 -24.57
CA LEU A 504 -1.56 23.23 -23.60
C LEU A 504 -0.95 23.22 -22.20
N SER A 505 -1.47 24.08 -21.34
CA SER A 505 -1.06 24.13 -19.93
C SER A 505 -2.25 23.88 -19.02
N LEU A 506 -1.98 23.27 -17.84
CA LEU A 506 -2.94 23.02 -16.79
C LEU A 506 -2.53 23.80 -15.54
N LEU A 507 -3.48 24.48 -14.91
CA LEU A 507 -3.34 25.09 -13.60
C LEU A 507 -4.18 24.32 -12.59
N LEU A 508 -3.59 24.03 -11.42
CA LEU A 508 -4.26 23.42 -10.27
C LEU A 508 -4.32 24.45 -9.14
N ILE A 509 -5.50 24.81 -8.70
CA ILE A 509 -5.75 25.81 -7.65
C ILE A 509 -6.28 25.09 -6.42
N ASN A 510 -5.55 25.15 -5.33
CA ASN A 510 -6.01 24.64 -4.03
C ASN A 510 -6.91 25.70 -3.37
N ILE A 511 -8.13 25.28 -2.99
CA ILE A 511 -9.18 26.14 -2.41
C ILE A 511 -9.58 25.72 -0.99
N ASN A 512 -8.80 24.84 -0.33
CA ASN A 512 -9.09 24.37 1.03
C ASN A 512 -9.10 25.48 2.09
N HIS A 513 -8.51 26.65 1.78
CA HIS A 513 -8.51 27.83 2.66
C HIS A 513 -9.72 28.77 2.42
N ILE A 514 -10.59 28.41 1.49
CA ILE A 514 -11.76 29.20 1.11
C ILE A 514 -13.02 28.56 1.68
N ASN A 515 -13.84 29.34 2.40
CA ASN A 515 -15.09 28.81 2.92
C ASN A 515 -15.99 28.32 1.79
N LEU A 516 -16.65 27.18 2.00
CA LEU A 516 -17.56 26.56 1.02
C LEU A 516 -18.64 27.53 0.50
N GLU A 517 -19.10 28.44 1.33
CA GLU A 517 -20.09 29.46 0.97
C GLU A 517 -19.53 30.54 0.01
N ASP A 518 -18.22 30.75 0.00
CA ASP A 518 -17.55 31.75 -0.84
C ASP A 518 -17.25 31.21 -2.27
N ILE A 519 -17.16 29.88 -2.45
CA ILE A 519 -16.79 29.24 -3.72
C ILE A 519 -17.73 29.62 -4.87
N PRO A 520 -19.07 29.62 -4.70
CA PRO A 520 -20.01 30.04 -5.77
C PRO A 520 -19.79 31.47 -6.26
N PHE A 521 -19.26 32.35 -5.42
CA PHE A 521 -18.96 33.75 -5.77
C PHE A 521 -17.57 33.92 -6.38
N MET A 522 -16.64 33.03 -6.08
CA MET A 522 -15.27 33.01 -6.62
C MET A 522 -15.23 32.52 -8.06
N ILE A 523 -15.93 31.43 -8.37
CA ILE A 523 -15.89 30.79 -9.69
C ILE A 523 -16.25 31.74 -10.84
N PRO A 524 -17.32 32.56 -10.75
CA PRO A 524 -17.63 33.54 -11.81
C PRO A 524 -16.52 34.58 -12.01
N ARG A 525 -15.85 35.02 -10.93
CA ARG A 525 -14.74 35.98 -11.00
C ARG A 525 -13.53 35.38 -11.69
N LEU A 526 -13.18 34.12 -11.38
CA LEU A 526 -12.13 33.42 -12.09
C LEU A 526 -12.43 33.27 -13.57
N LYS A 527 -13.69 32.94 -13.93
CA LYS A 527 -14.11 32.81 -15.33
C LYS A 527 -13.97 34.12 -16.12
N LEU A 528 -14.12 35.27 -15.50
CA LEU A 528 -13.91 36.57 -16.14
C LEU A 528 -12.45 36.85 -16.50
N THR A 529 -11.50 36.13 -15.90
CA THR A 529 -10.05 36.25 -16.21
C THR A 529 -9.61 35.30 -17.29
N LEU A 530 -10.44 34.36 -17.69
CA LEU A 530 -10.15 33.31 -18.65
C LEU A 530 -10.69 33.68 -20.05
N ARG A 531 -10.06 33.12 -21.09
CA ARG A 531 -10.52 33.24 -22.46
C ARG A 531 -11.68 32.30 -22.73
N GLU A 532 -12.45 32.52 -23.77
CA GLU A 532 -13.59 31.67 -24.16
C GLU A 532 -13.20 30.19 -24.35
N GLN A 533 -11.97 29.94 -24.82
CA GLN A 533 -11.43 28.59 -25.04
C GLN A 533 -10.86 27.94 -23.78
N ASP A 534 -10.59 28.72 -22.72
CA ASP A 534 -10.10 28.20 -21.46
C ASP A 534 -11.24 27.53 -20.69
N GLN A 535 -10.97 26.41 -20.01
CA GLN A 535 -11.99 25.66 -19.32
C GLN A 535 -11.62 25.53 -17.84
N LEU A 536 -12.60 25.84 -16.97
CA LEU A 536 -12.49 25.69 -15.53
C LEU A 536 -13.37 24.53 -15.06
N PHE A 537 -12.75 23.56 -14.35
CA PHE A 537 -13.41 22.37 -13.82
C PHE A 537 -13.20 22.28 -12.31
N ARG A 538 -14.13 21.67 -11.62
CA ARG A 538 -13.94 21.26 -10.23
C ARG A 538 -13.34 19.85 -10.24
N HIS A 539 -12.13 19.71 -9.67
CA HIS A 539 -11.43 18.42 -9.63
C HIS A 539 -11.88 17.57 -8.45
N ASN A 540 -11.97 18.21 -7.28
CA ASN A 540 -12.49 17.60 -6.04
C ASN A 540 -13.08 18.71 -5.14
N THR A 541 -13.34 18.38 -3.88
CA THR A 541 -13.88 19.35 -2.89
C THR A 541 -12.97 20.55 -2.68
N ASP A 542 -11.64 20.35 -2.78
CA ASP A 542 -10.62 21.30 -2.35
C ASP A 542 -9.77 21.85 -3.50
N GLU A 543 -10.05 21.44 -4.76
CA GLU A 543 -9.22 21.79 -5.91
C GLU A 543 -10.04 22.12 -7.16
N LEU A 544 -9.60 23.17 -7.84
CA LEU A 544 -10.08 23.56 -9.18
C LEU A 544 -8.98 23.37 -10.20
N ILE A 545 -9.35 22.92 -11.38
CA ILE A 545 -8.45 22.79 -12.53
C ILE A 545 -8.87 23.78 -13.62
N ILE A 546 -7.87 24.47 -14.18
CA ILE A 546 -8.04 25.29 -15.38
C ILE A 546 -7.17 24.71 -16.47
N ILE A 547 -7.78 24.41 -17.62
CA ILE A 547 -7.07 23.99 -18.83
C ILE A 547 -6.98 25.16 -19.79
N LEU A 548 -5.77 25.44 -20.23
CA LEU A 548 -5.41 26.58 -21.10
C LEU A 548 -4.90 26.06 -22.45
N PRO A 549 -5.77 25.85 -23.45
CA PRO A 549 -5.36 25.49 -24.81
C PRO A 549 -4.53 26.62 -25.45
N HIS A 550 -3.65 26.27 -26.37
CA HIS A 550 -2.77 27.19 -27.09
C HIS A 550 -1.94 28.12 -26.18
N THR A 551 -1.58 27.61 -24.97
CA THR A 551 -0.88 28.41 -23.97
C THR A 551 0.40 27.73 -23.53
N SER A 552 1.52 28.41 -23.72
CA SER A 552 2.85 27.98 -23.25
C SER A 552 2.99 28.09 -21.73
N SER A 553 4.03 27.48 -21.16
CA SER A 553 4.37 27.62 -19.73
C SER A 553 4.51 29.08 -19.31
N MET A 554 5.11 29.93 -20.16
CA MET A 554 5.26 31.36 -19.88
C MET A 554 3.90 32.10 -19.94
N GLY A 555 3.03 31.71 -20.86
CA GLY A 555 1.65 32.21 -20.95
C GLY A 555 0.83 31.81 -19.71
N ALA A 556 0.93 30.56 -19.31
CA ALA A 556 0.27 30.03 -18.12
C ALA A 556 0.73 30.75 -16.84
N ALA A 557 2.03 31.07 -16.70
CA ALA A 557 2.54 31.84 -15.58
C ALA A 557 1.90 33.24 -15.47
N ARG A 558 1.64 33.90 -16.62
CA ARG A 558 0.92 35.18 -16.62
C ARG A 558 -0.54 35.03 -16.14
N VAL A 559 -1.20 33.95 -16.55
CA VAL A 559 -2.57 33.66 -16.08
C VAL A 559 -2.57 33.40 -14.57
N VAL A 560 -1.58 32.68 -14.05
CA VAL A 560 -1.40 32.47 -12.60
C VAL A 560 -1.33 33.82 -11.88
N THR A 561 -0.46 34.73 -12.31
CA THR A 561 -0.31 36.08 -11.69
C THR A 561 -1.63 36.87 -11.75
N GLN A 562 -2.37 36.74 -12.84
CA GLN A 562 -3.68 37.41 -12.99
C GLN A 562 -4.72 36.83 -12.04
N ILE A 563 -4.77 35.51 -11.87
CA ILE A 563 -5.66 34.81 -10.92
C ILE A 563 -5.30 35.21 -9.49
N GLU A 564 -4.03 35.19 -9.13
CA GLU A 564 -3.54 35.60 -7.80
C GLU A 564 -3.95 37.04 -7.47
N ARG A 565 -3.84 37.96 -8.44
CA ARG A 565 -4.30 39.35 -8.27
C ARG A 565 -5.81 39.41 -8.02
N VAL A 566 -6.62 38.78 -8.83
CA VAL A 566 -8.08 38.78 -8.69
C VAL A 566 -8.54 38.18 -7.37
N LEU A 567 -7.87 37.14 -6.89
CA LEU A 567 -8.18 36.51 -5.61
C LEU A 567 -7.77 37.40 -4.42
N SER A 568 -6.61 38.08 -4.51
CA SER A 568 -6.15 39.01 -3.49
C SER A 568 -6.98 40.30 -3.41
N GLU A 569 -7.48 40.79 -4.54
CA GLU A 569 -8.39 41.94 -4.61
C GLU A 569 -9.79 41.58 -4.10
N TRP A 570 -10.24 40.33 -4.30
CA TRP A 570 -11.56 39.90 -3.85
C TRP A 570 -11.64 39.71 -2.33
N LYS A 571 -10.60 39.16 -1.70
CA LYS A 571 -10.59 38.94 -0.23
C LYS A 571 -9.16 39.06 0.29
N THR A 572 -8.91 40.09 1.09
CA THR A 572 -7.61 40.34 1.72
C THR A 572 -7.15 39.13 2.57
N GLY A 573 -5.94 38.61 2.31
CA GLY A 573 -5.34 37.48 3.06
C GLY A 573 -5.46 36.11 2.40
N ILE A 574 -6.17 35.97 1.29
CA ILE A 574 -6.15 34.72 0.52
C ILE A 574 -4.89 34.66 -0.32
N LYS A 575 -3.97 33.75 0.04
CA LYS A 575 -2.87 33.33 -0.84
C LYS A 575 -3.32 32.11 -1.64
N ALA A 576 -3.54 32.30 -2.93
CA ALA A 576 -3.85 31.17 -3.80
C ALA A 576 -2.60 30.32 -4.01
N ASN A 577 -2.70 29.04 -3.66
CA ASN A 577 -1.65 28.08 -3.96
C ASN A 577 -1.93 27.45 -5.32
N ILE A 578 -1.21 27.93 -6.36
CA ILE A 578 -1.46 27.53 -7.75
C ILE A 578 -0.24 26.79 -8.30
N GLY A 579 -0.46 25.51 -8.65
CA GLY A 579 0.47 24.69 -9.38
C GLY A 579 0.25 24.77 -10.89
N MET A 580 1.30 24.58 -11.67
CA MET A 580 1.26 24.69 -13.14
C MET A 580 1.99 23.53 -13.79
N ALA A 581 1.42 22.98 -14.87
CA ALA A 581 2.07 21.99 -15.71
C ALA A 581 1.76 22.22 -17.19
N SER A 582 2.73 21.95 -18.07
CA SER A 582 2.54 21.99 -19.53
C SER A 582 2.52 20.58 -20.10
N LEU A 583 1.59 20.31 -21.03
CA LEU A 583 1.36 19.03 -21.66
C LEU A 583 2.57 18.62 -22.51
N GLN A 584 3.03 17.39 -22.30
CA GLN A 584 4.00 16.71 -23.16
C GLN A 584 3.33 15.54 -23.91
N GLN A 585 3.97 15.04 -24.94
CA GLN A 585 3.36 14.08 -25.87
C GLN A 585 2.92 12.76 -25.21
N LEU A 586 3.61 12.33 -24.14
CA LEU A 586 3.30 11.10 -23.40
C LEU A 586 2.41 11.32 -22.17
N ASP A 587 2.09 12.57 -21.83
CA ASP A 587 1.31 12.87 -20.63
C ASP A 587 -0.18 12.51 -20.83
N ASN A 588 -0.79 11.88 -19.86
CA ASN A 588 -2.24 11.82 -19.70
C ASN A 588 -2.69 12.87 -18.67
N PHE A 589 -4.00 12.95 -18.43
CA PHE A 589 -4.56 13.91 -17.49
C PHE A 589 -3.95 13.78 -16.08
N ASP A 590 -3.85 12.55 -15.57
CA ASP A 590 -3.33 12.29 -14.22
C ASP A 590 -1.86 12.69 -14.07
N VAL A 591 -1.04 12.43 -15.10
CA VAL A 591 0.37 12.85 -15.12
C VAL A 591 0.48 14.38 -15.12
N LEU A 592 -0.39 15.04 -15.87
CA LEU A 592 -0.39 16.50 -15.95
C LEU A 592 -0.79 17.14 -14.61
N VAL A 593 -1.80 16.59 -13.94
CA VAL A 593 -2.20 17.01 -12.59
C VAL A 593 -1.05 16.79 -11.59
N LYS A 594 -0.41 15.62 -11.61
CA LYS A 594 0.75 15.33 -10.74
C LYS A 594 1.90 16.34 -10.93
N LYS A 595 2.21 16.69 -12.15
CA LYS A 595 3.22 17.72 -12.45
C LYS A 595 2.83 19.09 -11.87
N ALA A 596 1.55 19.45 -11.92
CA ALA A 596 1.05 20.68 -11.33
C ALA A 596 1.14 20.67 -9.79
N VAL A 597 0.83 19.54 -9.15
CA VAL A 597 1.00 19.36 -7.70
C VAL A 597 2.47 19.53 -7.28
N ILE A 598 3.40 18.89 -8.01
CA ILE A 598 4.84 19.02 -7.73
C ILE A 598 5.30 20.47 -7.87
N ASN A 599 4.85 21.17 -8.89
CA ASN A 599 5.16 22.58 -9.09
C ASN A 599 4.63 23.45 -7.93
N GLN A 600 3.43 23.15 -7.45
CA GLN A 600 2.79 23.81 -6.31
C GLN A 600 3.62 23.62 -5.02
N LEU A 601 4.02 22.40 -4.72
CA LEU A 601 4.83 22.08 -3.53
C LEU A 601 6.21 22.75 -3.56
N ASN A 602 6.85 22.79 -4.72
CA ASN A 602 8.14 23.46 -4.89
C ASN A 602 8.05 24.97 -4.66
N LYS A 603 6.94 25.61 -5.05
CA LYS A 603 6.71 27.04 -4.76
C LYS A 603 6.54 27.32 -3.26
N ILE A 604 5.88 26.44 -2.52
CA ILE A 604 5.73 26.55 -1.06
C ILE A 604 7.11 26.49 -0.38
N LYS A 605 7.94 25.51 -0.75
CA LYS A 605 9.29 25.34 -0.20
C LYS A 605 10.18 26.56 -0.43
N LEU A 606 10.07 27.21 -1.60
CA LEU A 606 10.84 28.42 -1.92
C LEU A 606 10.38 29.66 -1.14
N GLN A 607 9.15 29.67 -0.64
CA GLN A 607 8.62 30.79 0.17
C GLN A 607 8.93 30.63 1.67
N GLU A 608 9.25 29.43 2.14
CA GLU A 608 9.58 29.13 3.54
C GLU A 608 11.08 29.25 3.87
N THR A 609 11.96 29.39 2.88
CA THR A 609 13.40 29.62 3.09
C THR A 609 13.64 31.14 3.30
N PRO A 610 14.05 31.59 4.49
CA PRO A 610 14.43 33.00 4.66
C PRO A 610 15.65 33.32 3.80
N PRO A 611 15.78 34.57 3.27
CA PRO A 611 16.97 34.97 2.54
C PRO A 611 18.18 34.85 3.47
N ASN A 612 19.21 34.13 3.05
CA ASN A 612 20.51 34.15 3.68
C ASN A 612 21.04 35.59 3.59
N ASP A 613 21.08 36.28 4.71
CA ASP A 613 21.86 37.51 4.86
C ASP A 613 23.34 37.12 4.76
N GLU A 614 23.91 37.32 3.57
CA GLU A 614 25.35 37.43 3.41
C GLU A 614 25.79 38.76 4.00
N HIS A 615 26.51 38.72 5.10
CA HIS A 615 27.52 39.70 5.52
C HIS A 615 28.79 38.99 5.96
#